data_0f6a27c721adcfe86fbf0dfe4b9c764d
#
_entry.id   0f6a27c721adcfe86fbf0dfe4b9c764d
#
_cell.length_a   1.000
_cell.length_b   1.000
_cell.length_c   1.000
_cell.angle_alpha   90.00
_cell.angle_beta   90.00
_cell.angle_gamma   90.00
#
_symmetry.space_group_name_H-M   'P 1'
#
loop_
_entity.id
_entity.type
_entity.pdbx_description
1 polymer ?
#
loop_
_entity_poly.entity_id
_entity_poly.type
_entity_poly.pdbx_seq_one_letter_code
_entity_poly.pdbx_strand_id
1 'polypeptide(L)'
;MLFRSLVKIQDLIALSDGAYDAFWRFLADTDLVATVSMERGALGDRLPWLLTNSRAAETSGVGDSLWVNLLDVPGALGARTYERSGDIVLEVVDEERGGRPARVHLAAGLEGATCLTTRRAPDLTVHASALGAAYLGGTSLRNAVIARGFDEHRPGALDEATALFRTLEAPRCTTFF
;
A
#
# COMPACT_ATOMS: atom_id res chain seq x y z
N MET A 1 -25.30 -37.37 3.87
CA MET A 1 -24.18 -36.58 4.41
C MET A 1 -23.50 -35.91 3.22
N LEU A 2 -23.77 -34.63 2.96
CA LEU A 2 -23.15 -33.90 1.85
C LEU A 2 -21.71 -33.56 2.29
N PHE A 3 -20.73 -34.15 1.62
CA PHE A 3 -19.34 -33.75 1.79
C PHE A 3 -19.20 -32.32 1.23
N ARG A 4 -19.05 -31.35 2.10
CA ARG A 4 -18.71 -29.97 1.71
C ARG A 4 -17.19 -29.86 1.66
N SER A 5 -16.64 -29.86 0.46
CA SER A 5 -15.20 -29.70 0.27
C SER A 5 -14.81 -28.24 0.29
N LEU A 6 -13.73 -27.95 0.99
CA LEU A 6 -13.06 -26.64 1.01
C LEU A 6 -11.79 -26.72 0.16
N VAL A 7 -11.67 -25.85 -0.83
CA VAL A 7 -10.43 -25.61 -1.55
C VAL A 7 -9.72 -24.43 -0.93
N LYS A 8 -8.47 -24.61 -0.51
CA LYS A 8 -7.61 -23.53 -0.03
C LYS A 8 -6.60 -23.14 -1.10
N ILE A 9 -6.64 -21.88 -1.50
CA ILE A 9 -5.64 -21.26 -2.38
C ILE A 9 -4.58 -20.63 -1.47
N GLN A 10 -3.36 -21.12 -1.56
CA GLN A 10 -2.24 -20.55 -0.82
C GLN A 10 -1.72 -19.30 -1.50
N ASP A 11 -1.64 -19.31 -2.83
CA ASP A 11 -1.24 -18.18 -3.62
C ASP A 11 -1.86 -18.23 -5.02
N LEU A 12 -2.14 -17.08 -5.61
CA LEU A 12 -2.66 -16.92 -6.95
C LEU A 12 -1.90 -15.80 -7.66
N ILE A 13 -1.19 -16.17 -8.71
CA ILE A 13 -0.49 -15.23 -9.58
C ILE A 13 -1.06 -15.40 -10.99
N ALA A 14 -1.81 -14.41 -11.45
CA ALA A 14 -2.35 -14.35 -12.79
C ALA A 14 -1.64 -13.26 -13.60
N LEU A 15 -1.07 -13.64 -14.75
CA LEU A 15 -0.33 -12.70 -15.60
C LEU A 15 -1.24 -11.89 -16.53
N SER A 16 -2.55 -12.16 -16.53
CA SER A 16 -3.54 -11.41 -17.30
C SER A 16 -4.91 -11.53 -16.65
N ASP A 17 -5.78 -10.60 -16.98
CA ASP A 17 -7.17 -10.61 -16.53
C ASP A 17 -7.91 -11.87 -16.97
N GLY A 18 -7.68 -12.31 -18.21
CA GLY A 18 -8.28 -13.54 -18.73
C GLY A 18 -7.82 -14.80 -17.99
N ALA A 19 -6.55 -14.86 -17.55
CA ALA A 19 -6.05 -15.96 -16.74
C ALA A 19 -6.69 -16.00 -15.35
N TYR A 20 -6.86 -14.83 -14.73
CA TYR A 20 -7.54 -14.70 -13.45
C TYR A 20 -9.00 -15.16 -13.54
N ASP A 21 -9.74 -14.70 -14.55
CA ASP A 21 -11.14 -15.05 -14.76
C ASP A 21 -11.31 -16.55 -15.04
N ALA A 22 -10.42 -17.13 -15.88
CA ALA A 22 -10.44 -18.55 -16.20
C ALA A 22 -10.19 -19.41 -14.95
N PHE A 23 -9.28 -18.97 -14.07
CA PHE A 23 -9.00 -19.67 -12.82
C PHE A 23 -10.24 -19.71 -11.89
N TRP A 24 -10.92 -18.58 -11.71
CA TRP A 24 -12.12 -18.56 -10.87
C TRP A 24 -13.27 -19.33 -11.47
N ARG A 25 -13.45 -19.33 -12.81
CA ARG A 25 -14.43 -20.19 -13.48
C ARG A 25 -14.12 -21.67 -13.27
N PHE A 26 -12.85 -22.06 -13.42
CA PHE A 26 -12.43 -23.44 -13.17
C PHE A 26 -12.78 -23.88 -11.75
N LEU A 27 -12.54 -23.05 -10.74
CA LEU A 27 -12.89 -23.37 -9.36
C LEU A 27 -14.39 -23.43 -9.13
N ALA A 28 -15.17 -22.55 -9.75
CA ALA A 28 -16.64 -22.54 -9.65
C ALA A 28 -17.28 -23.76 -10.31
N ASP A 29 -16.66 -24.28 -11.38
CA ASP A 29 -17.14 -25.44 -12.12
C ASP A 29 -16.61 -26.78 -11.55
N THR A 30 -15.75 -26.73 -10.51
CA THR A 30 -15.18 -27.94 -9.90
C THR A 30 -16.22 -28.63 -9.03
N ASP A 31 -16.52 -29.91 -9.37
CA ASP A 31 -17.48 -30.72 -8.62
C ASP A 31 -17.10 -30.89 -7.15
N LEU A 32 -18.10 -30.96 -6.29
CA LEU A 32 -17.99 -31.20 -4.85
C LEU A 32 -17.28 -30.09 -4.06
N VAL A 33 -16.91 -28.98 -4.68
CA VAL A 33 -16.36 -27.80 -3.99
C VAL A 33 -17.51 -26.92 -3.53
N ALA A 34 -17.64 -26.74 -2.23
CA ALA A 34 -18.67 -25.88 -1.64
C ALA A 34 -18.13 -24.50 -1.24
N THR A 35 -16.85 -24.42 -0.94
CA THR A 35 -16.21 -23.20 -0.51
C THR A 35 -14.78 -23.12 -1.05
N VAL A 36 -14.41 -21.94 -1.49
CA VAL A 36 -13.02 -21.61 -1.86
C VAL A 36 -12.52 -20.54 -0.88
N SER A 37 -11.35 -20.73 -0.32
CA SER A 37 -10.69 -19.79 0.57
C SER A 37 -9.34 -19.41 0.02
N MET A 38 -9.01 -18.12 0.01
CA MET A 38 -7.71 -17.59 -0.39
C MET A 38 -7.11 -16.79 0.76
N GLU A 39 -5.96 -17.24 1.28
CA GLU A 39 -5.34 -16.65 2.48
C GLU A 39 -4.61 -15.35 2.18
N ARG A 40 -4.14 -15.15 0.94
CA ARG A 40 -3.33 -14.00 0.54
C ARG A 40 -3.94 -13.25 -0.64
N GLY A 41 -5.24 -12.93 -0.51
CA GLY A 41 -5.94 -12.13 -1.48
C GLY A 41 -5.46 -10.67 -1.50
N ALA A 42 -5.56 -10.01 -2.64
CA ALA A 42 -5.32 -8.59 -2.73
C ALA A 42 -6.44 -7.80 -2.01
N LEU A 43 -6.09 -6.71 -1.36
CA LEU A 43 -7.09 -5.74 -0.91
C LEU A 43 -7.72 -5.09 -2.16
N GLY A 44 -9.05 -5.06 -2.21
CA GLY A 44 -9.74 -4.54 -3.39
C GLY A 44 -9.76 -5.51 -4.58
N ASP A 45 -9.59 -6.82 -4.34
CA ASP A 45 -9.72 -7.85 -5.36
C ASP A 45 -11.01 -7.72 -6.17
N ARG A 46 -10.93 -8.00 -7.48
CA ARG A 46 -12.07 -7.87 -8.40
C ARG A 46 -13.02 -9.06 -8.40
N LEU A 47 -12.71 -10.13 -7.67
CA LEU A 47 -13.57 -11.33 -7.59
C LEU A 47 -15.05 -11.01 -7.32
N PRO A 48 -15.42 -10.11 -6.40
CA PRO A 48 -16.84 -9.78 -6.17
C PRO A 48 -17.58 -9.33 -7.44
N TRP A 49 -16.89 -8.68 -8.37
CA TRP A 49 -17.45 -8.18 -9.62
C TRP A 49 -17.61 -9.26 -10.71
N LEU A 50 -16.96 -10.41 -10.55
CA LEU A 50 -17.09 -11.57 -11.44
C LEU A 50 -18.24 -12.49 -11.03
N LEU A 51 -18.74 -12.35 -9.81
CA LEU A 51 -19.79 -13.23 -9.27
C LEU A 51 -21.18 -12.67 -9.53
N THR A 52 -22.13 -13.53 -9.83
CA THR A 52 -23.57 -13.20 -9.92
C THR A 52 -24.07 -12.61 -8.59
N ASN A 53 -23.60 -13.15 -7.47
CA ASN A 53 -23.81 -12.59 -6.14
C ASN A 53 -22.47 -12.11 -5.57
N SER A 54 -22.19 -10.82 -5.67
CA SER A 54 -20.94 -10.22 -5.17
C SER A 54 -20.69 -10.44 -3.68
N ARG A 55 -21.75 -10.66 -2.89
CA ARG A 55 -21.65 -10.93 -1.44
C ARG A 55 -21.23 -12.36 -1.12
N ALA A 56 -21.14 -13.25 -2.12
CA ALA A 56 -20.56 -14.58 -1.92
C ALA A 56 -19.03 -14.54 -1.75
N ALA A 57 -18.39 -13.45 -2.17
CA ALA A 57 -16.98 -13.20 -1.86
C ALA A 57 -16.88 -12.35 -0.58
N GLU A 58 -16.46 -12.98 0.49
CA GLU A 58 -16.34 -12.35 1.80
C GLU A 58 -14.87 -12.22 2.21
N THR A 59 -14.48 -11.05 2.71
CA THR A 59 -13.17 -10.87 3.36
C THR A 59 -13.31 -11.29 4.81
N SER A 60 -12.75 -12.43 5.17
CA SER A 60 -12.83 -12.99 6.53
C SER A 60 -11.81 -12.37 7.50
N GLY A 61 -10.77 -11.73 6.99
CA GLY A 61 -9.76 -11.05 7.79
C GLY A 61 -8.82 -10.23 6.94
N VAL A 62 -8.24 -9.23 7.57
CA VAL A 62 -7.15 -8.41 7.01
C VAL A 62 -6.04 -8.38 8.06
N GLY A 63 -4.82 -8.61 7.63
CA GLY A 63 -3.66 -8.61 8.52
C GLY A 63 -2.45 -7.96 7.86
N ASP A 64 -1.55 -7.47 8.69
CA ASP A 64 -0.27 -6.93 8.24
C ASP A 64 0.70 -8.08 7.96
N SER A 65 1.46 -7.94 6.90
CA SER A 65 2.45 -8.93 6.49
C SER A 65 3.88 -8.36 6.54
N LEU A 66 4.04 -7.09 6.24
CA LEU A 66 5.34 -6.43 6.17
C LEU A 66 5.28 -5.07 6.87
N TRP A 67 6.23 -4.85 7.79
CA TRP A 67 6.44 -3.58 8.48
C TRP A 67 7.66 -2.88 7.90
N VAL A 68 7.49 -1.63 7.49
CA VAL A 68 8.55 -0.84 6.84
C VAL A 68 9.02 0.27 7.76
N ASN A 69 10.35 0.38 7.91
CA ASN A 69 10.99 1.49 8.56
C ASN A 69 12.07 2.07 7.66
N LEU A 70 11.98 3.35 7.34
CA LEU A 70 12.92 4.03 6.45
C LEU A 70 14.15 4.47 7.24
N LEU A 71 15.28 3.79 7.02
CA LEU A 71 16.57 4.13 7.66
C LEU A 71 17.29 5.25 6.91
N ASP A 72 17.20 5.24 5.60
CA ASP A 72 17.69 6.28 4.68
C ASP A 72 16.48 6.87 3.93
N VAL A 73 15.91 7.92 4.49
CA VAL A 73 14.72 8.58 3.92
C VAL A 73 15.01 9.13 2.51
N PRO A 74 16.10 9.88 2.25
CA PRO A 74 16.42 10.35 0.90
C PRO A 74 16.55 9.21 -0.11
N GLY A 75 17.35 8.19 0.21
CA GLY A 75 17.57 7.04 -0.66
C GLY A 75 16.27 6.28 -0.95
N ALA A 76 15.46 5.99 0.08
CA ALA A 76 14.21 5.28 -0.06
C ALA A 76 13.19 6.06 -0.92
N LEU A 77 13.01 7.36 -0.66
CA LEU A 77 12.06 8.17 -1.42
C LEU A 77 12.54 8.43 -2.85
N GLY A 78 13.84 8.56 -3.08
CA GLY A 78 14.41 8.72 -4.42
C GLY A 78 14.35 7.44 -5.27
N ALA A 79 14.38 6.26 -4.64
CA ALA A 79 14.29 4.97 -5.34
C ALA A 79 12.85 4.52 -5.63
N ARG A 80 11.87 5.17 -5.01
CA ARG A 80 10.45 4.84 -5.19
C ARG A 80 9.93 5.42 -6.51
N THR A 81 9.02 4.70 -7.17
CA THR A 81 8.24 5.23 -8.30
C THR A 81 6.97 5.91 -7.78
N TYR A 82 6.49 6.89 -8.53
CA TYR A 82 5.32 7.69 -8.18
C TYR A 82 4.36 7.74 -9.37
N GLU A 83 3.07 7.67 -9.09
CA GLU A 83 2.02 7.74 -10.12
C GLU A 83 1.60 9.17 -10.44
N ARG A 84 2.23 10.15 -9.79
CA ARG A 84 1.97 11.58 -9.95
C ARG A 84 3.27 12.37 -9.86
N SER A 85 3.29 13.52 -10.48
CA SER A 85 4.33 14.51 -10.26
C SER A 85 4.02 15.36 -9.03
N GLY A 86 5.06 15.77 -8.31
CA GLY A 86 4.97 16.66 -7.17
C GLY A 86 6.34 17.13 -6.72
N ASP A 87 6.36 18.26 -6.00
CA ASP A 87 7.56 18.89 -5.47
C ASP A 87 7.27 19.34 -4.03
N ILE A 88 7.86 18.66 -3.06
CA ILE A 88 7.56 18.89 -1.65
C ILE A 88 8.80 18.77 -0.77
N VAL A 89 8.86 19.63 0.24
CA VAL A 89 9.87 19.56 1.30
C VAL A 89 9.25 18.92 2.53
N LEU A 90 9.72 17.74 2.88
CA LEU A 90 9.30 17.01 4.08
C LEU A 90 10.35 17.20 5.19
N GLU A 91 9.88 17.46 6.39
CA GLU A 91 10.66 17.29 7.61
C GLU A 91 10.19 16.02 8.32
N VAL A 92 11.08 15.04 8.41
CA VAL A 92 10.77 13.73 9.00
C VAL A 92 11.36 13.68 10.40
N VAL A 93 10.50 13.53 11.41
CA VAL A 93 10.88 13.45 12.82
C VAL A 93 10.84 11.99 13.30
N ASP A 94 11.84 11.60 14.09
CA ASP A 94 11.97 10.27 14.67
C ASP A 94 12.43 10.41 16.13
N GLU A 95 11.49 10.71 17.00
CA GLU A 95 11.76 10.90 18.44
C GLU A 95 12.16 9.59 19.13
N GLU A 96 11.63 8.47 18.67
CA GLU A 96 11.87 7.15 19.28
C GLU A 96 13.33 6.72 19.14
N ARG A 97 14.02 7.21 18.10
CA ARG A 97 15.45 6.94 17.85
C ARG A 97 16.36 8.06 18.34
N GLY A 98 15.83 9.11 18.93
CA GLY A 98 16.60 10.28 19.36
C GLY A 98 17.32 10.98 18.21
N GLY A 99 16.84 10.75 16.98
CA GLY A 99 17.40 11.30 15.76
C GLY A 99 17.09 12.79 15.58
N ARG A 100 18.00 13.49 14.89
CA ARG A 100 17.71 14.83 14.41
C ARG A 100 16.70 14.72 13.28
N PRO A 101 15.73 15.68 13.19
CA PRO A 101 14.82 15.73 12.05
C PRO A 101 15.57 15.70 10.72
N ALA A 102 15.16 14.81 9.83
CA ALA A 102 15.69 14.76 8.47
C ALA A 102 14.82 15.62 7.57
N ARG A 103 15.42 16.67 6.96
CA ARG A 103 14.70 17.50 6.01
C ARG A 103 15.11 17.15 4.61
N VAL A 104 14.14 16.79 3.78
CA VAL A 104 14.36 16.30 2.42
C VAL A 104 13.47 17.04 1.43
N HIS A 105 14.00 17.29 0.26
CA HIS A 105 13.27 17.81 -0.91
C HIS A 105 13.03 16.64 -1.86
N LEU A 106 11.77 16.28 -2.03
CA LEU A 106 11.30 15.25 -2.95
C LEU A 106 10.72 15.93 -4.19
N ALA A 107 11.34 15.69 -5.34
CA ALA A 107 10.82 16.01 -6.65
C ALA A 107 10.49 14.69 -7.35
N ALA A 108 9.19 14.37 -7.46
CA ALA A 108 8.67 13.14 -8.00
C ALA A 108 8.03 13.35 -9.36
N GLY A 109 8.16 12.36 -10.23
CA GLY A 109 7.54 12.33 -11.55
C GLY A 109 7.29 10.90 -12.01
N LEU A 110 6.60 10.76 -13.14
CA LEU A 110 6.30 9.44 -13.74
C LEU A 110 7.57 8.72 -14.21
N GLU A 111 8.60 9.48 -14.59
CA GLU A 111 9.88 8.94 -15.10
C GLU A 111 10.88 8.63 -13.97
N GLY A 112 10.54 8.95 -12.73
CA GLY A 112 11.40 8.74 -11.56
C GLY A 112 11.28 9.85 -10.54
N ALA A 113 12.12 9.78 -9.52
CA ALA A 113 12.16 10.76 -8.45
C ALA A 113 13.58 11.10 -8.04
N THR A 114 13.76 12.30 -7.52
CA THR A 114 14.96 12.70 -6.78
C THR A 114 14.55 13.12 -5.37
N CYS A 115 15.28 12.66 -4.39
CA CYS A 115 15.08 13.08 -3.01
C CYS A 115 16.43 13.40 -2.37
N LEU A 116 16.62 14.64 -1.97
CA LEU A 116 17.88 15.13 -1.45
C LEU A 116 17.67 15.86 -0.12
N THR A 117 18.66 15.79 0.76
CA THR A 117 18.67 16.62 1.96
C THR A 117 18.67 18.10 1.59
N THR A 118 17.93 18.92 2.35
CA THR A 118 17.77 20.34 2.04
C THR A 118 17.76 21.21 3.30
N ARG A 119 18.01 22.51 3.11
CA ARG A 119 17.84 23.55 4.14
C ARG A 119 16.60 24.41 3.89
N ARG A 120 15.83 24.13 2.83
CA ARG A 120 14.58 24.85 2.56
C ARG A 120 13.62 24.68 3.74
N ALA A 121 12.74 25.67 3.95
CA ALA A 121 11.66 25.52 4.92
C ALA A 121 10.79 24.30 4.56
N PRO A 122 10.32 23.50 5.53
CA PRO A 122 9.48 22.37 5.26
C PRO A 122 8.08 22.83 4.81
N ASP A 123 7.49 22.06 3.91
CA ASP A 123 6.07 22.21 3.55
C ASP A 123 5.19 21.42 4.53
N LEU A 124 5.73 20.29 5.01
CA LEU A 124 5.01 19.36 5.89
C LEU A 124 6.02 18.67 6.83
N THR A 125 5.71 18.64 8.14
CA THR A 125 6.43 17.81 9.12
C THR A 125 5.63 16.55 9.41
N VAL A 126 6.28 15.39 9.35
CA VAL A 126 5.66 14.08 9.56
C VAL A 126 6.52 13.18 10.44
N HIS A 127 5.89 12.28 11.18
CA HIS A 127 6.61 11.27 11.95
C HIS A 127 7.13 10.14 11.03
N ALA A 128 8.34 9.65 11.29
CA ALA A 128 8.97 8.59 10.49
C ALA A 128 8.10 7.32 10.36
N SER A 129 7.39 6.94 11.43
CA SER A 129 6.49 5.78 11.40
C SER A 129 5.29 5.98 10.48
N ALA A 130 4.75 7.21 10.39
CA ALA A 130 3.66 7.51 9.47
C ALA A 130 4.12 7.44 8.00
N LEU A 131 5.34 7.94 7.75
CA LEU A 131 5.97 7.84 6.43
C LEU A 131 6.26 6.38 6.05
N GLY A 132 6.77 5.58 6.98
CA GLY A 132 7.00 4.15 6.79
C GLY A 132 5.70 3.39 6.48
N ALA A 133 4.61 3.68 7.19
CA ALA A 133 3.30 3.07 6.95
C ALA A 133 2.75 3.40 5.55
N ALA A 134 2.97 4.63 5.06
CA ALA A 134 2.51 5.07 3.75
C ALA A 134 3.46 4.71 2.60
N TYR A 135 4.69 4.29 2.90
CA TYR A 135 5.76 4.13 1.91
C TYR A 135 5.40 3.21 0.74
N LEU A 136 4.74 2.10 1.01
CA LEU A 136 4.31 1.15 -0.03
C LEU A 136 2.99 1.53 -0.71
N GLY A 137 2.30 2.60 -0.27
CA GLY A 137 1.10 3.15 -0.91
C GLY A 137 -0.24 2.56 -0.45
N GLY A 138 -0.23 1.47 0.33
CA GLY A 138 -1.46 0.84 0.83
C GLY A 138 -2.14 1.59 1.97
N THR A 139 -1.36 2.33 2.75
CA THR A 139 -1.88 3.15 3.86
C THR A 139 -1.92 4.61 3.43
N SER A 140 -3.03 5.28 3.69
CA SER A 140 -3.14 6.72 3.44
C SER A 140 -2.20 7.49 4.36
N LEU A 141 -1.30 8.32 3.78
CA LEU A 141 -0.42 9.18 4.58
C LEU A 141 -1.23 10.09 5.49
N ARG A 142 -2.31 10.69 5.00
CA ARG A 142 -3.21 11.53 5.80
C ARG A 142 -3.69 10.82 7.07
N ASN A 143 -4.17 9.57 6.95
CA ASN A 143 -4.66 8.84 8.11
C ASN A 143 -3.53 8.51 9.09
N ALA A 144 -2.36 8.13 8.58
CA ALA A 144 -1.20 7.82 9.41
C ALA A 144 -0.69 9.04 10.18
N VAL A 145 -0.62 10.21 9.55
CA VAL A 145 -0.13 11.45 10.22
C VAL A 145 -1.14 12.02 11.19
N ILE A 146 -2.44 11.94 10.92
CA ILE A 146 -3.47 12.37 11.88
C ILE A 146 -3.37 11.58 13.19
N ALA A 147 -3.07 10.29 13.11
CA ALA A 147 -2.91 9.44 14.28
C ALA A 147 -1.61 9.71 15.08
N ARG A 148 -0.57 10.22 14.44
CA ARG A 148 0.77 10.43 15.03
C ARG A 148 1.13 11.89 15.29
N GLY A 149 0.38 12.83 14.73
CA GLY A 149 0.72 14.25 14.70
C GLY A 149 1.47 14.64 13.44
N PHE A 150 1.26 15.87 13.02
CA PHE A 150 1.92 16.50 11.86
C PHE A 150 1.80 18.02 11.99
N ASP A 151 2.67 18.74 11.27
CA ASP A 151 2.56 20.20 11.10
C ASP A 151 2.54 20.53 9.60
N GLU A 152 1.47 21.15 9.14
CA GLU A 152 1.35 21.61 7.77
C GLU A 152 1.80 23.08 7.69
N HIS A 153 2.93 23.34 7.03
CA HIS A 153 3.52 24.69 6.92
C HIS A 153 3.10 25.39 5.62
N ARG A 154 2.82 24.62 4.58
CA ARG A 154 2.27 25.10 3.31
C ARG A 154 0.85 24.55 3.11
N PRO A 155 -0.16 25.42 2.95
CA PRO A 155 -1.54 24.96 2.72
C PRO A 155 -1.63 23.96 1.55
N GLY A 156 -2.26 22.82 1.77
CA GLY A 156 -2.42 21.73 0.79
C GLY A 156 -1.24 20.75 0.69
N ALA A 157 -0.16 20.92 1.47
CA ALA A 157 0.99 20.04 1.45
C ALA A 157 0.64 18.62 1.89
N LEU A 158 -0.27 18.46 2.86
CA LEU A 158 -0.73 17.14 3.29
C LEU A 158 -1.51 16.42 2.19
N ASP A 159 -2.36 17.14 1.45
CA ASP A 159 -3.10 16.56 0.34
C ASP A 159 -2.18 16.15 -0.80
N GLU A 160 -1.22 17.00 -1.13
CA GLU A 160 -0.19 16.71 -2.14
C GLU A 160 0.63 15.49 -1.74
N ALA A 161 1.18 15.46 -0.54
CA ALA A 161 1.94 14.31 -0.04
C ALA A 161 1.10 13.03 -0.04
N THR A 162 -0.17 13.10 0.42
CA THR A 162 -1.07 11.96 0.43
C THR A 162 -1.30 11.41 -0.99
N ALA A 163 -1.47 12.30 -1.96
CA ALA A 163 -1.64 11.91 -3.35
C ALA A 163 -0.36 11.31 -3.95
N LEU A 164 0.82 11.83 -3.61
CA LEU A 164 2.11 11.31 -4.05
C LEU A 164 2.37 9.89 -3.53
N PHE A 165 2.05 9.63 -2.27
CA PHE A 165 2.32 8.32 -1.66
C PHE A 165 1.29 7.25 -2.02
N ARG A 166 0.13 7.60 -2.56
CA ARG A 166 -0.89 6.65 -2.96
C ARG A 166 -0.48 5.88 -4.21
N THR A 167 -0.82 4.57 -4.24
CA THR A 167 -0.72 3.71 -5.41
C THR A 167 -2.11 3.33 -5.91
N LEU A 168 -2.25 3.04 -7.21
CA LEU A 168 -3.51 2.57 -7.82
C LEU A 168 -3.92 1.22 -7.24
N GLU A 169 -2.94 0.32 -7.11
CA GLU A 169 -3.14 -0.98 -6.52
C GLU A 169 -2.55 -1.01 -5.11
N ALA A 170 -3.28 -1.60 -4.17
CA ALA A 170 -2.76 -1.83 -2.83
C ALA A 170 -1.61 -2.84 -2.87
N PRO A 171 -0.51 -2.60 -2.14
CA PRO A 171 0.59 -3.55 -2.06
C PRO A 171 0.11 -4.86 -1.45
N ARG A 172 0.63 -5.97 -1.98
CA ARG A 172 0.36 -7.31 -1.50
C ARG A 172 1.68 -8.04 -1.25
N CYS A 173 1.81 -8.67 -0.10
CA CYS A 173 2.93 -9.55 0.18
C CYS A 173 2.47 -11.02 0.05
N THR A 174 3.08 -11.75 -0.87
CA THR A 174 2.81 -13.18 -1.09
C THR A 174 3.83 -14.07 -0.38
N THR A 175 4.91 -13.48 0.14
CA THR A 175 5.97 -14.19 0.84
C THR A 175 5.70 -14.20 2.34
N PHE A 176 5.87 -15.36 2.95
CA PHE A 176 5.87 -15.53 4.40
C PHE A 176 7.32 -15.65 4.88
N PHE A 177 7.66 -14.91 5.94
CA PHE A 177 8.99 -14.92 6.55
C PHE A 177 8.95 -15.63 7.89
#